data_06bea8ca7d67da42d2dd494463b4e61b
#
_entry.id   06bea8ca7d67da42d2dd494463b4e61b
#
_cell.length_a   1.000
_cell.length_b   1.000
_cell.length_c   1.000
_cell.angle_alpha   90.00
_cell.angle_beta   90.00
_cell.angle_gamma   90.00
#
_symmetry.space_group_name_H-M   'P 1'
#
loop_
_entity.id
_entity.type
_entity.pdbx_description
1 polymer ?
#
loop_
_entity_poly.entity_id
_entity_poly.type
_entity_poly.pdbx_seq_one_letter_code
_entity_poly.pdbx_strand_id
1 'polypeptide(L)'
;MDNTSEQKTENQEKKKIVRGPRLNQKLKIMYLMKILLEETDEDHDLTLNEIVEKLKAYNVTAERKSLYSDIENLRTFGLDIIGMQYGKTYHYKVASRQFQLVELKLLVDAVQSSRFITEKKSDELIAKLESYASKYEAKKLARQVNVNGRVKTMNERIYYSVDKIHEALNEESQIKFQYFTWTADKKMELKHGGAYYSVSPWALCWDDEKYYLVGYDNREYKIKHFRVDKMADVSVVYEKREGKEEFSKMQMSEYTNRLFGMFDGNLETVTLLCENHAANVIIDRFGTDIPLMKTDAEHFTVRVRVSVSKLFLSWIMAIPGVKIVAPELSLIHISEP
;
A
#
# COMPACT_ATOMS: atom_id res chain seq x y z
N MET A 1 -50.49 -60.09 -40.34
CA MET A 1 -50.86 -58.69 -40.40
C MET A 1 -50.46 -58.04 -39.08
N ASP A 2 -49.68 -56.95 -39.17
CA ASP A 2 -49.27 -56.04 -38.16
C ASP A 2 -47.95 -56.35 -37.35
N ASN A 3 -46.83 -56.19 -38.07
CA ASN A 3 -45.54 -56.06 -37.43
C ASN A 3 -44.80 -54.86 -38.02
N THR A 4 -45.49 -53.78 -38.45
CA THR A 4 -44.90 -52.64 -39.16
C THR A 4 -45.12 -51.29 -38.45
N SER A 5 -45.86 -51.27 -37.32
CA SER A 5 -46.16 -50.04 -36.56
C SER A 5 -45.28 -49.79 -35.33
N GLU A 6 -44.56 -50.80 -34.79
CA GLU A 6 -43.75 -50.65 -33.61
C GLU A 6 -42.29 -50.16 -33.96
N GLN A 7 -41.77 -50.37 -35.15
CA GLN A 7 -40.43 -49.92 -35.54
C GLN A 7 -40.32 -48.44 -35.99
N LYS A 8 -41.43 -47.74 -36.15
CA LYS A 8 -41.47 -46.31 -36.49
C LYS A 8 -41.49 -45.38 -35.27
N THR A 9 -41.88 -45.89 -34.11
CA THR A 9 -41.94 -45.11 -32.85
C THR A 9 -40.60 -45.08 -32.12
N GLU A 10 -39.77 -46.12 -32.26
CA GLU A 10 -38.46 -46.19 -31.61
C GLU A 10 -37.36 -45.32 -32.28
N ASN A 11 -37.57 -44.86 -33.52
CA ASN A 11 -36.56 -44.06 -34.26
C ASN A 11 -36.81 -42.55 -34.18
N GLN A 12 -37.84 -42.07 -33.47
CA GLN A 12 -38.07 -40.64 -33.24
C GLN A 12 -37.65 -40.14 -31.85
N GLU A 13 -37.34 -41.04 -30.91
CA GLU A 13 -36.85 -40.64 -29.57
C GLU A 13 -35.34 -40.41 -29.44
N LYS A 14 -34.54 -40.71 -30.45
CA LYS A 14 -33.06 -40.57 -30.40
C LYS A 14 -32.50 -39.24 -30.87
N LYS A 15 -33.26 -38.13 -30.89
CA LYS A 15 -32.77 -36.80 -31.26
C LYS A 15 -33.43 -35.66 -30.47
N LYS A 16 -33.57 -35.77 -29.18
CA LYS A 16 -33.64 -34.60 -28.31
C LYS A 16 -32.32 -34.51 -27.53
N ILE A 17 -31.26 -34.02 -28.19
CA ILE A 17 -30.16 -33.39 -27.51
C ILE A 17 -30.76 -32.18 -26.80
N VAL A 18 -31.03 -32.34 -25.51
CA VAL A 18 -31.39 -31.21 -24.62
C VAL A 18 -30.21 -30.26 -24.69
N ARG A 19 -30.31 -29.29 -25.56
CA ARG A 19 -29.43 -28.12 -25.53
C ARG A 19 -29.75 -27.41 -24.22
N GLY A 20 -28.96 -27.69 -23.18
CA GLY A 20 -28.98 -26.91 -21.96
C GLY A 20 -28.84 -25.43 -22.28
N PRO A 21 -29.36 -24.55 -21.44
CA PRO A 21 -29.33 -23.12 -21.73
C PRO A 21 -27.94 -22.66 -22.02
N ARG A 22 -27.71 -22.00 -23.16
CA ARG A 22 -26.44 -21.31 -23.52
C ARG A 22 -26.26 -20.07 -22.64
N LEU A 23 -26.25 -20.28 -21.31
CA LEU A 23 -26.40 -19.22 -20.33
C LEU A 23 -25.24 -18.22 -20.40
N ASN A 24 -24.03 -18.67 -20.74
CA ASN A 24 -22.81 -17.84 -20.68
C ASN A 24 -22.15 -17.59 -22.06
N GLN A 25 -22.82 -17.94 -23.16
CA GLN A 25 -22.21 -17.79 -24.49
C GLN A 25 -21.86 -16.33 -24.85
N LYS A 26 -22.63 -15.36 -24.34
CA LYS A 26 -22.35 -13.92 -24.49
C LYS A 26 -21.08 -13.47 -23.73
N LEU A 27 -20.72 -14.20 -22.68
CA LEU A 27 -19.55 -13.93 -21.83
C LEU A 27 -18.30 -14.72 -22.29
N LYS A 28 -18.36 -15.42 -23.43
CA LYS A 28 -17.29 -16.27 -23.92
C LYS A 28 -15.93 -15.55 -23.94
N ILE A 29 -15.88 -14.36 -24.53
CA ILE A 29 -14.62 -13.61 -24.68
C ILE A 29 -14.08 -13.15 -23.32
N MET A 30 -14.95 -12.83 -22.38
CA MET A 30 -14.55 -12.45 -21.01
C MET A 30 -13.97 -13.64 -20.24
N TYR A 31 -14.58 -14.83 -20.38
CA TYR A 31 -14.02 -16.05 -19.78
C TYR A 31 -12.73 -16.48 -20.46
N LEU A 32 -12.61 -16.30 -21.79
CA LEU A 32 -11.35 -16.52 -22.50
C LEU A 32 -10.25 -15.61 -21.97
N MET A 33 -10.52 -14.31 -21.83
CA MET A 33 -9.58 -13.35 -21.25
C MET A 33 -9.17 -13.75 -19.84
N LYS A 34 -10.14 -14.11 -19.00
CA LYS A 34 -9.90 -14.57 -17.64
C LYS A 34 -8.98 -15.79 -17.60
N ILE A 35 -9.29 -16.81 -18.40
CA ILE A 35 -8.48 -18.05 -18.50
C ILE A 35 -7.03 -17.72 -18.90
N LEU A 36 -6.84 -16.89 -19.92
CA LEU A 36 -5.51 -16.51 -20.38
C LEU A 36 -4.75 -15.73 -19.30
N LEU A 37 -5.39 -14.80 -18.61
CA LEU A 37 -4.76 -14.03 -17.52
C LEU A 37 -4.43 -14.89 -16.29
N GLU A 38 -5.26 -15.83 -15.92
CA GLU A 38 -5.07 -16.65 -14.71
C GLU A 38 -4.17 -17.86 -14.93
N GLU A 39 -4.18 -18.43 -16.15
CA GLU A 39 -3.59 -19.75 -16.43
C GLU A 39 -2.31 -19.69 -17.27
N THR A 40 -1.89 -18.51 -17.69
CA THR A 40 -0.65 -18.36 -18.49
C THR A 40 0.29 -17.34 -17.87
N ASP A 41 1.58 -17.49 -18.11
CA ASP A 41 2.66 -16.57 -17.75
C ASP A 41 3.89 -16.84 -18.64
N GLU A 42 5.09 -16.39 -18.24
CA GLU A 42 6.32 -16.63 -19.01
C GLU A 42 6.62 -18.12 -19.19
N ASP A 43 6.35 -18.93 -18.17
CA ASP A 43 6.67 -20.36 -18.11
C ASP A 43 5.49 -21.28 -18.49
N HIS A 44 4.27 -20.73 -18.56
CA HIS A 44 3.04 -21.50 -18.76
C HIS A 44 2.23 -20.92 -19.90
N ASP A 45 1.91 -21.78 -20.87
CA ASP A 45 1.05 -21.49 -22.00
C ASP A 45 -0.12 -22.47 -22.10
N LEU A 46 -1.07 -22.19 -22.97
CA LEU A 46 -2.24 -23.02 -23.21
C LEU A 46 -2.43 -23.28 -24.70
N THR A 47 -2.73 -24.53 -25.04
CA THR A 47 -3.22 -24.91 -26.36
C THR A 47 -4.68 -24.53 -26.53
N LEU A 48 -5.14 -24.41 -27.79
CA LEU A 48 -6.58 -24.20 -28.05
C LEU A 48 -7.49 -25.29 -27.47
N ASN A 49 -6.99 -26.54 -27.41
CA ASN A 49 -7.76 -27.63 -26.82
C ASN A 49 -7.94 -27.43 -25.30
N GLU A 50 -6.89 -27.06 -24.59
CA GLU A 50 -6.95 -26.77 -23.17
C GLU A 50 -7.86 -25.55 -22.89
N ILE A 51 -7.81 -24.53 -23.74
CA ILE A 51 -8.70 -23.37 -23.63
C ILE A 51 -10.17 -23.81 -23.79
N VAL A 52 -10.47 -24.67 -24.77
CA VAL A 52 -11.83 -25.22 -24.96
C VAL A 52 -12.31 -25.99 -23.73
N GLU A 53 -11.45 -26.85 -23.16
CA GLU A 53 -11.79 -27.60 -21.95
C GLU A 53 -12.03 -26.69 -20.74
N LYS A 54 -11.19 -25.65 -20.57
CA LYS A 54 -11.37 -24.67 -19.49
C LYS A 54 -12.66 -23.84 -19.67
N LEU A 55 -13.02 -23.48 -20.88
CA LEU A 55 -14.29 -22.78 -21.16
C LEU A 55 -15.51 -23.62 -20.81
N LYS A 56 -15.44 -24.96 -20.97
CA LYS A 56 -16.54 -25.87 -20.55
C LYS A 56 -16.84 -25.77 -19.06
N ALA A 57 -15.85 -25.54 -18.21
CA ALA A 57 -16.06 -25.33 -16.78
C ALA A 57 -16.94 -24.11 -16.47
N TYR A 58 -17.00 -23.14 -17.38
CA TYR A 58 -17.89 -21.97 -17.32
C TYR A 58 -19.20 -22.16 -18.10
N ASN A 59 -19.54 -23.40 -18.52
CA ASN A 59 -20.70 -23.69 -19.37
C ASN A 59 -20.69 -22.93 -20.72
N VAL A 60 -19.49 -22.70 -21.26
CA VAL A 60 -19.25 -22.07 -22.57
C VAL A 60 -18.77 -23.11 -23.55
N THR A 61 -19.45 -23.22 -24.70
CA THR A 61 -19.00 -24.03 -25.82
C THR A 61 -18.29 -23.15 -26.84
N ALA A 62 -17.10 -23.54 -27.28
CA ALA A 62 -16.33 -22.77 -28.25
C ALA A 62 -15.81 -23.67 -29.37
N GLU A 63 -15.94 -23.19 -30.60
CA GLU A 63 -15.32 -23.79 -31.77
C GLU A 63 -13.95 -23.15 -32.02
N ARG A 64 -12.98 -23.93 -32.51
CA ARG A 64 -11.61 -23.43 -32.75
C ARG A 64 -11.56 -22.19 -33.63
N LYS A 65 -12.35 -22.16 -34.75
CA LYS A 65 -12.40 -21.00 -35.64
C LYS A 65 -12.85 -19.71 -34.90
N SER A 66 -13.84 -19.85 -34.01
CA SER A 66 -14.34 -18.75 -33.23
C SER A 66 -13.31 -18.25 -32.20
N LEU A 67 -12.50 -19.15 -31.63
CA LEU A 67 -11.46 -18.75 -30.66
C LEU A 67 -10.33 -17.96 -31.31
N TYR A 68 -9.93 -18.25 -32.54
CA TYR A 68 -8.96 -17.41 -33.25
C TYR A 68 -9.46 -15.96 -33.36
N SER A 69 -10.72 -15.77 -33.78
CA SER A 69 -11.31 -14.44 -33.85
C SER A 69 -11.40 -13.75 -32.48
N ASP A 70 -11.73 -14.51 -31.44
CA ASP A 70 -11.81 -13.96 -30.09
C ASP A 70 -10.43 -13.54 -29.56
N ILE A 71 -9.38 -14.31 -29.85
CA ILE A 71 -7.99 -13.97 -29.48
C ILE A 71 -7.56 -12.70 -30.21
N GLU A 72 -7.84 -12.55 -31.51
CA GLU A 72 -7.54 -11.33 -32.25
C GLU A 72 -8.31 -10.11 -31.71
N ASN A 73 -9.58 -10.31 -31.31
CA ASN A 73 -10.35 -9.26 -30.66
C ASN A 73 -9.75 -8.85 -29.30
N LEU A 74 -9.22 -9.80 -28.52
CA LEU A 74 -8.54 -9.52 -27.26
C LEU A 74 -7.21 -8.78 -27.49
N ARG A 75 -6.46 -9.12 -28.54
CA ARG A 75 -5.26 -8.37 -28.95
C ARG A 75 -5.61 -6.93 -29.33
N THR A 76 -6.67 -6.76 -30.12
CA THR A 76 -7.18 -5.44 -30.51
C THR A 76 -7.65 -4.64 -29.29
N PHE A 77 -8.22 -5.30 -28.28
CA PHE A 77 -8.61 -4.70 -27.01
C PHE A 77 -7.40 -4.25 -26.16
N GLY A 78 -6.20 -4.76 -26.47
CA GLY A 78 -4.95 -4.37 -25.81
C GLY A 78 -4.34 -5.46 -24.92
N LEU A 79 -4.83 -6.70 -24.99
CA LEU A 79 -4.21 -7.81 -24.30
C LEU A 79 -3.05 -8.37 -25.14
N ASP A 80 -1.85 -8.35 -24.58
CA ASP A 80 -0.64 -8.82 -25.27
C ASP A 80 -0.57 -10.36 -25.27
N ILE A 81 -1.24 -10.98 -26.24
CA ILE A 81 -1.30 -12.43 -26.37
C ILE A 81 -0.28 -12.86 -27.42
N ILE A 82 0.73 -13.62 -26.99
CA ILE A 82 1.68 -14.27 -27.91
C ILE A 82 1.19 -15.66 -28.24
N GLY A 83 1.30 -16.02 -29.54
CA GLY A 83 1.08 -17.37 -30.04
C GLY A 83 2.38 -17.94 -30.53
N MET A 84 2.77 -19.12 -30.08
CA MET A 84 3.98 -19.83 -30.52
C MET A 84 3.64 -21.24 -30.98
N GLN A 85 4.29 -21.69 -32.01
CA GLN A 85 4.12 -23.04 -32.55
C GLN A 85 5.20 -23.96 -32.00
N TYR A 86 4.79 -25.01 -31.29
CA TYR A 86 5.65 -26.10 -30.87
C TYR A 86 5.24 -27.39 -31.61
N GLY A 87 6.06 -27.78 -32.55
CA GLY A 87 5.76 -28.94 -33.43
C GLY A 87 4.47 -28.70 -34.25
N LYS A 88 3.44 -29.51 -34.01
CA LYS A 88 2.13 -29.39 -34.67
C LYS A 88 1.09 -28.60 -33.88
N THR A 89 1.42 -28.12 -32.66
CA THR A 89 0.49 -27.48 -31.73
C THR A 89 0.83 -26.02 -31.59
N TYR A 90 -0.20 -25.18 -31.55
CA TYR A 90 -0.08 -23.75 -31.31
C TYR A 90 -0.46 -23.45 -29.86
N HIS A 91 0.39 -22.70 -29.18
CA HIS A 91 0.30 -22.37 -27.77
C HIS A 91 0.13 -20.86 -27.59
N TYR A 92 -0.68 -20.44 -26.66
CA TYR A 92 -1.00 -19.05 -26.38
C TYR A 92 -0.67 -18.71 -24.94
N LYS A 93 -0.05 -17.54 -24.74
CA LYS A 93 0.17 -16.96 -23.42
C LYS A 93 0.05 -15.44 -23.46
N VAL A 94 -0.24 -14.85 -22.32
CA VAL A 94 -0.18 -13.40 -22.10
C VAL A 94 1.28 -13.04 -21.81
N ALA A 95 1.88 -12.18 -22.64
CA ALA A 95 3.28 -11.81 -22.54
C ALA A 95 3.50 -10.63 -21.59
N SER A 96 2.69 -9.58 -21.69
CA SER A 96 2.78 -8.45 -20.78
C SER A 96 1.53 -8.31 -19.92
N ARG A 97 1.72 -7.93 -18.67
CA ARG A 97 0.68 -7.72 -17.69
C ARG A 97 0.70 -6.28 -17.20
N GLN A 98 -0.37 -5.86 -16.54
CA GLN A 98 -0.46 -4.53 -15.92
C GLN A 98 0.68 -4.31 -14.90
N PHE A 99 1.06 -5.36 -14.18
CA PHE A 99 2.21 -5.39 -13.28
C PHE A 99 3.14 -6.55 -13.64
N GLN A 100 4.44 -6.29 -13.60
CA GLN A 100 5.44 -7.34 -13.64
C GLN A 100 5.49 -8.08 -12.29
N LEU A 101 5.91 -9.34 -12.31
CA LEU A 101 6.01 -10.13 -11.06
C LEU A 101 6.91 -9.48 -10.02
N VAL A 102 8.00 -8.82 -10.43
CA VAL A 102 8.91 -8.11 -9.53
C VAL A 102 8.23 -6.91 -8.86
N GLU A 103 7.38 -6.20 -9.59
CA GLU A 103 6.62 -5.07 -9.06
C GLU A 103 5.56 -5.54 -8.04
N LEU A 104 4.85 -6.64 -8.36
CA LEU A 104 3.92 -7.26 -7.42
C LEU A 104 4.61 -7.72 -6.14
N LYS A 105 5.82 -8.30 -6.23
CA LYS A 105 6.62 -8.66 -5.06
C LYS A 105 6.90 -7.45 -4.18
N LEU A 106 7.38 -6.34 -4.75
CA LEU A 106 7.64 -5.11 -4.01
C LEU A 106 6.39 -4.55 -3.33
N LEU A 107 5.23 -4.59 -4.03
CA LEU A 107 3.96 -4.14 -3.46
C LEU A 107 3.49 -5.05 -2.31
N VAL A 108 3.60 -6.37 -2.47
CA VAL A 108 3.28 -7.34 -1.41
C VAL A 108 4.18 -7.12 -0.21
N ASP A 109 5.49 -6.96 -0.42
CA ASP A 109 6.46 -6.70 0.65
C ASP A 109 6.15 -5.40 1.39
N ALA A 110 5.81 -4.32 0.67
CA ALA A 110 5.41 -3.05 1.25
C ALA A 110 4.14 -3.17 2.12
N VAL A 111 3.12 -3.89 1.65
CA VAL A 111 1.89 -4.15 2.41
C VAL A 111 2.17 -5.01 3.63
N GLN A 112 2.96 -6.09 3.46
CA GLN A 112 3.27 -7.04 4.53
C GLN A 112 4.12 -6.40 5.62
N SER A 113 5.11 -5.58 5.25
CA SER A 113 6.00 -4.91 6.19
C SER A 113 5.38 -3.72 6.90
N SER A 114 4.31 -3.14 6.38
CA SER A 114 3.67 -1.96 6.97
C SER A 114 3.07 -2.24 8.34
N ARG A 115 3.49 -1.46 9.34
CA ARG A 115 2.88 -1.47 10.69
C ARG A 115 1.55 -0.74 10.75
N PHE A 116 1.31 0.13 9.79
CA PHE A 116 0.10 0.93 9.69
C PHE A 116 -1.11 0.11 9.24
N ILE A 117 -0.88 -0.94 8.44
CA ILE A 117 -1.94 -1.80 7.92
C ILE A 117 -2.19 -2.96 8.89
N THR A 118 -3.47 -3.20 9.27
CA THR A 118 -3.82 -4.34 10.13
C THR A 118 -3.51 -5.66 9.42
N GLU A 119 -3.30 -6.73 10.18
CA GLU A 119 -3.00 -8.05 9.61
C GLU A 119 -4.09 -8.49 8.62
N LYS A 120 -5.36 -8.47 9.07
CA LYS A 120 -6.51 -8.81 8.21
C LYS A 120 -6.55 -7.99 6.92
N LYS A 121 -6.30 -6.67 7.00
CA LYS A 121 -6.31 -5.81 5.82
C LYS A 121 -5.12 -6.05 4.90
N SER A 122 -3.97 -6.42 5.45
CA SER A 122 -2.82 -6.85 4.66
C SER A 122 -3.16 -8.08 3.83
N ASP A 123 -3.77 -9.10 4.43
CA ASP A 123 -4.17 -10.33 3.73
C ASP A 123 -5.18 -10.03 2.61
N GLU A 124 -6.18 -9.17 2.86
CA GLU A 124 -7.13 -8.73 1.84
C GLU A 124 -6.46 -7.99 0.67
N LEU A 125 -5.49 -7.12 0.96
CA LEU A 125 -4.77 -6.35 -0.07
C LEU A 125 -3.82 -7.26 -0.86
N ILE A 126 -3.12 -8.16 -0.19
CA ILE A 126 -2.22 -9.14 -0.82
C ILE A 126 -3.02 -10.04 -1.75
N ALA A 127 -4.17 -10.58 -1.31
CA ALA A 127 -5.04 -11.38 -2.16
C ALA A 127 -5.50 -10.63 -3.43
N LYS A 128 -5.75 -9.32 -3.32
CA LYS A 128 -6.04 -8.47 -4.49
C LYS A 128 -4.83 -8.30 -5.41
N LEU A 129 -3.63 -8.09 -4.85
CA LEU A 129 -2.40 -7.99 -5.64
C LEU A 129 -2.10 -9.31 -6.36
N GLU A 130 -2.26 -10.44 -5.68
CA GLU A 130 -2.11 -11.78 -6.26
C GLU A 130 -3.03 -12.02 -7.46
N SER A 131 -4.22 -11.41 -7.48
CA SER A 131 -5.17 -11.53 -8.60
C SER A 131 -4.71 -10.88 -9.91
N TYR A 132 -3.66 -10.04 -9.87
CA TYR A 132 -3.01 -9.50 -11.07
C TYR A 132 -1.95 -10.44 -11.67
N ALA A 133 -1.54 -11.47 -10.95
CA ALA A 133 -0.60 -12.49 -11.38
C ALA A 133 -1.31 -13.72 -11.95
N SER A 134 -0.57 -14.61 -12.62
CA SER A 134 -1.07 -15.95 -12.91
C SER A 134 -1.23 -16.75 -11.60
N LYS A 135 -2.02 -17.82 -11.62
CA LYS A 135 -2.15 -18.73 -10.48
C LYS A 135 -0.83 -19.38 -10.05
N TYR A 136 0.14 -19.45 -10.97
CA TYR A 136 1.46 -20.01 -10.69
C TYR A 136 2.38 -18.98 -10.05
N GLU A 137 2.34 -17.75 -10.54
CA GLU A 137 3.07 -16.61 -9.98
C GLU A 137 2.52 -16.20 -8.61
N ALA A 138 1.19 -16.18 -8.42
CA ALA A 138 0.52 -15.90 -7.16
C ALA A 138 1.02 -16.82 -6.03
N LYS A 139 1.25 -18.12 -6.32
CA LYS A 139 1.86 -19.05 -5.36
C LYS A 139 3.30 -18.69 -4.99
N LYS A 140 4.04 -18.05 -5.91
CA LYS A 140 5.39 -17.56 -5.63
C LYS A 140 5.35 -16.30 -4.75
N LEU A 141 4.32 -15.44 -4.91
CA LEU A 141 4.13 -14.24 -4.10
C LEU A 141 3.81 -14.56 -2.63
N ALA A 142 2.93 -15.52 -2.38
CA ALA A 142 2.47 -15.91 -1.04
C ALA A 142 3.59 -16.42 -0.09
N ARG A 143 4.79 -16.70 -0.57
CA ARG A 143 5.85 -17.39 0.18
C ARG A 143 7.01 -16.51 0.64
N GLN A 144 7.07 -15.23 0.30
CA GLN A 144 8.37 -14.54 0.27
C GLN A 144 8.70 -13.59 1.39
N VAL A 145 7.76 -13.08 2.20
CA VAL A 145 8.15 -12.18 3.27
C VAL A 145 7.69 -12.69 4.63
N ASN A 146 8.64 -13.27 5.34
CA ASN A 146 8.43 -13.65 6.73
C ASN A 146 8.78 -12.43 7.61
N VAL A 147 7.83 -11.51 7.79
CA VAL A 147 8.01 -10.36 8.69
C VAL A 147 7.70 -10.82 10.11
N ASN A 148 8.62 -11.62 10.68
CA ASN A 148 8.49 -12.09 12.05
C ASN A 148 8.59 -10.92 13.04
N GLY A 149 7.62 -10.81 13.94
CA GLY A 149 7.68 -9.94 15.11
C GLY A 149 7.29 -8.48 14.90
N ARG A 150 6.82 -8.06 13.74
CA ARG A 150 6.27 -6.70 13.57
C ARG A 150 4.86 -6.60 14.14
N VAL A 151 4.72 -5.76 15.16
CA VAL A 151 3.40 -5.45 15.74
C VAL A 151 2.67 -4.50 14.79
N LYS A 152 1.66 -5.01 14.09
CA LYS A 152 0.75 -4.22 13.25
C LYS A 152 -0.27 -3.46 14.11
N THR A 153 -0.83 -2.39 13.57
CA THR A 153 -1.92 -1.67 14.23
C THR A 153 -3.14 -2.57 14.40
N MET A 154 -3.86 -2.38 15.50
CA MET A 154 -5.15 -3.04 15.74
C MET A 154 -6.35 -2.13 15.37
N ASN A 155 -6.10 -0.91 14.93
CA ASN A 155 -7.15 0.02 14.56
C ASN A 155 -7.61 -0.21 13.11
N GLU A 156 -8.65 -1.00 12.92
CA GLU A 156 -9.21 -1.27 11.57
C GLU A 156 -9.87 -0.03 10.93
N ARG A 157 -10.18 1.00 11.70
CA ARG A 157 -10.82 2.24 11.19
C ARG A 157 -9.84 3.25 10.65
N ILE A 158 -8.54 2.99 10.76
CA ILE A 158 -7.48 3.94 10.40
C ILE A 158 -7.57 4.42 8.94
N TYR A 159 -8.00 3.55 8.01
CA TYR A 159 -8.18 3.94 6.60
C TYR A 159 -9.28 4.97 6.43
N TYR A 160 -10.40 4.76 7.12
CA TYR A 160 -11.52 5.71 7.10
C TYR A 160 -11.12 7.04 7.74
N SER A 161 -10.29 7.00 8.79
CA SER A 161 -9.74 8.22 9.40
C SER A 161 -8.85 8.98 8.42
N VAL A 162 -7.96 8.30 7.71
CA VAL A 162 -7.10 8.90 6.67
C VAL A 162 -7.96 9.47 5.54
N ASP A 163 -8.95 8.72 5.06
CA ASP A 163 -9.87 9.15 3.99
C ASP A 163 -10.64 10.42 4.39
N LYS A 164 -11.18 10.46 5.60
CA LYS A 164 -11.86 11.65 6.14
C LYS A 164 -10.93 12.86 6.29
N ILE A 165 -9.68 12.65 6.64
CA ILE A 165 -8.68 13.73 6.70
C ILE A 165 -8.39 14.24 5.28
N HIS A 166 -8.24 13.37 4.28
CA HIS A 166 -8.07 13.78 2.88
C HIS A 166 -9.29 14.54 2.36
N GLU A 167 -10.51 14.06 2.66
CA GLU A 167 -11.76 14.76 2.33
C GLU A 167 -11.73 16.19 2.90
N ALA A 168 -11.43 16.34 4.17
CA ALA A 168 -11.37 17.64 4.83
C ALA A 168 -10.26 18.56 4.28
N LEU A 169 -9.11 17.98 3.90
CA LEU A 169 -8.02 18.72 3.25
C LEU A 169 -8.46 19.28 1.88
N ASN A 170 -9.16 18.47 1.08
CA ASN A 170 -9.65 18.84 -0.24
C ASN A 170 -10.78 19.88 -0.16
N GLU A 171 -11.69 19.72 0.79
CA GLU A 171 -12.84 20.60 1.00
C GLU A 171 -12.49 21.86 1.84
N GLU A 172 -11.21 22.02 2.19
CA GLU A 172 -10.76 23.11 3.08
C GLU A 172 -11.56 23.23 4.39
N SER A 173 -11.98 22.10 4.94
CA SER A 173 -12.90 21.98 6.05
C SER A 173 -12.20 21.54 7.33
N GLN A 174 -12.86 21.77 8.48
CA GLN A 174 -12.40 21.28 9.77
C GLN A 174 -12.76 19.81 9.97
N ILE A 175 -12.11 19.17 10.93
CA ILE A 175 -12.46 17.83 11.42
C ILE A 175 -12.69 17.84 12.92
N LYS A 176 -13.49 16.89 13.39
CA LYS A 176 -13.59 16.55 14.81
C LYS A 176 -13.26 15.07 15.00
N PHE A 177 -12.62 14.76 16.11
CA PHE A 177 -12.25 13.39 16.47
C PHE A 177 -12.01 13.27 17.97
N GLN A 178 -12.08 12.06 18.50
CA GLN A 178 -11.60 11.71 19.82
C GLN A 178 -10.16 11.21 19.73
N TYR A 179 -9.37 11.44 20.76
CA TYR A 179 -7.98 11.02 20.80
C TYR A 179 -7.73 10.10 22.00
N PHE A 180 -7.05 8.97 21.78
CA PHE A 180 -6.84 8.00 22.84
C PHE A 180 -5.35 7.72 23.10
N THR A 181 -5.09 7.17 24.28
CA THR A 181 -3.81 6.61 24.68
C THR A 181 -4.00 5.18 25.20
N TRP A 182 -2.95 4.39 25.19
CA TRP A 182 -2.95 3.07 25.84
C TRP A 182 -2.51 3.20 27.28
N THR A 183 -3.22 2.56 28.19
CA THR A 183 -2.81 2.41 29.59
C THR A 183 -1.82 1.26 29.74
N ALA A 184 -1.15 1.16 30.90
CA ALA A 184 -0.29 0.04 31.27
C ALA A 184 -1.05 -1.31 31.25
N ASP A 185 -2.36 -1.28 31.50
CA ASP A 185 -3.25 -2.45 31.45
C ASP A 185 -3.67 -2.82 30.00
N LYS A 186 -3.07 -2.20 28.99
CA LYS A 186 -3.39 -2.40 27.56
C LYS A 186 -4.84 -2.05 27.21
N LYS A 187 -5.45 -1.12 27.95
CA LYS A 187 -6.77 -0.59 27.65
C LYS A 187 -6.65 0.74 26.90
N MET A 188 -7.59 0.97 26.00
CA MET A 188 -7.72 2.25 25.30
C MET A 188 -8.44 3.25 26.20
N GLU A 189 -7.81 4.38 26.48
CA GLU A 189 -8.38 5.47 27.29
C GLU A 189 -8.47 6.74 26.44
N LEU A 190 -9.67 7.32 26.39
CA LEU A 190 -9.91 8.56 25.67
C LEU A 190 -9.36 9.74 26.47
N LYS A 191 -8.56 10.58 25.82
CA LYS A 191 -8.07 11.81 26.43
C LYS A 191 -9.21 12.80 26.70
N HIS A 192 -9.01 13.65 27.70
CA HIS A 192 -9.98 14.68 28.11
C HIS A 192 -11.39 14.14 28.36
N GLY A 193 -11.51 12.95 28.97
CA GLY A 193 -12.80 12.34 29.27
C GLY A 193 -13.64 12.01 28.01
N GLY A 194 -13.02 11.84 26.87
CA GLY A 194 -13.71 11.55 25.61
C GLY A 194 -14.19 12.80 24.85
N ALA A 195 -13.78 14.00 25.26
CA ALA A 195 -14.12 15.21 24.51
C ALA A 195 -13.53 15.21 23.11
N TYR A 196 -14.30 15.73 22.15
CA TYR A 196 -13.83 15.88 20.76
C TYR A 196 -12.83 17.02 20.64
N TYR A 197 -11.76 16.77 19.89
CA TYR A 197 -10.91 17.80 19.34
C TYR A 197 -11.58 18.41 18.11
N SER A 198 -11.51 19.71 17.94
CA SER A 198 -11.86 20.42 16.71
C SER A 198 -10.56 20.95 16.12
N VAL A 199 -10.22 20.49 14.93
CA VAL A 199 -8.93 20.76 14.32
C VAL A 199 -9.12 21.13 12.86
N SER A 200 -8.41 22.16 12.41
CA SER A 200 -8.28 22.52 11.00
C SER A 200 -7.10 21.76 10.40
N PRO A 201 -7.31 20.75 9.53
CA PRO A 201 -6.25 19.94 8.92
C PRO A 201 -5.48 20.76 7.89
N TRP A 202 -4.15 20.75 7.94
CA TRP A 202 -3.30 21.47 6.99
C TRP A 202 -2.41 20.55 6.16
N ALA A 203 -1.89 19.47 6.77
CA ALA A 203 -1.11 18.48 6.05
C ALA A 203 -1.23 17.10 6.71
N LEU A 204 -1.10 16.08 5.89
CA LEU A 204 -0.96 14.71 6.35
C LEU A 204 0.46 14.24 6.00
N CYS A 205 1.25 13.92 7.02
CA CYS A 205 2.65 13.52 6.88
C CYS A 205 2.81 12.04 7.19
N TRP A 206 3.70 11.38 6.48
CA TRP A 206 4.12 10.03 6.76
C TRP A 206 5.51 10.04 7.38
N ASP A 207 5.66 9.53 8.59
CA ASP A 207 6.94 9.42 9.30
C ASP A 207 6.95 8.18 10.19
N ASP A 208 8.08 7.46 10.23
CA ASP A 208 8.27 6.22 11.00
C ASP A 208 7.07 5.26 10.90
N GLU A 209 6.66 4.95 9.67
CA GLU A 209 5.56 4.03 9.35
C GLU A 209 4.19 4.45 9.96
N LYS A 210 3.96 5.74 10.20
CA LYS A 210 2.72 6.28 10.75
C LYS A 210 2.29 7.55 10.01
N TYR A 211 0.98 7.74 9.94
CA TYR A 211 0.43 9.02 9.53
C TYR A 211 0.31 9.98 10.71
N TYR A 212 0.76 11.21 10.46
CA TYR A 212 0.61 12.34 11.37
C TYR A 212 -0.20 13.44 10.68
N LEU A 213 -1.27 13.85 11.31
CA LEU A 213 -1.99 15.04 10.92
C LEU A 213 -1.30 16.26 11.53
N VAL A 214 -0.85 17.17 10.67
CA VAL A 214 -0.47 18.53 11.07
C VAL A 214 -1.72 19.40 10.97
N GLY A 215 -2.22 19.88 12.08
CA GLY A 215 -3.46 20.63 12.15
C GLY A 215 -3.43 21.73 13.19
N TYR A 216 -4.24 22.76 12.96
CA TYR A 216 -4.46 23.85 13.89
C TYR A 216 -5.55 23.46 14.88
N ASP A 217 -5.19 23.38 16.16
CA ASP A 217 -6.13 23.10 17.25
C ASP A 217 -6.93 24.38 17.54
N ASN A 218 -8.22 24.37 17.19
CA ASN A 218 -9.10 25.52 17.33
C ASN A 218 -9.41 25.91 18.80
N ARG A 219 -9.03 25.08 19.77
CA ARG A 219 -9.17 25.38 21.20
C ARG A 219 -7.91 26.03 21.80
N GLU A 220 -6.74 25.50 21.41
CA GLU A 220 -5.47 25.99 21.94
C GLU A 220 -4.80 27.00 21.01
N TYR A 221 -5.41 27.28 19.84
CA TYR A 221 -4.95 28.27 18.86
C TYR A 221 -3.49 28.07 18.41
N LYS A 222 -3.09 26.80 18.23
CA LYS A 222 -1.73 26.44 17.81
C LYS A 222 -1.70 25.22 16.89
N ILE A 223 -0.63 25.12 16.10
CA ILE A 223 -0.36 23.92 15.29
C ILE A 223 0.03 22.76 16.19
N LYS A 224 -0.57 21.61 15.96
CA LYS A 224 -0.30 20.35 16.66
C LYS A 224 -0.12 19.20 15.68
N HIS A 225 0.55 18.15 16.16
CA HIS A 225 0.69 16.88 15.46
C HIS A 225 -0.15 15.82 16.15
N PHE A 226 -0.98 15.16 15.36
CA PHE A 226 -1.81 14.08 15.87
C PHE A 226 -1.51 12.80 15.11
N ARG A 227 -1.15 11.75 15.82
CA ARG A 227 -1.02 10.42 15.22
C ARG A 227 -2.39 9.91 14.79
N VAL A 228 -2.55 9.59 13.52
CA VAL A 228 -3.85 9.16 12.98
C VAL A 228 -4.30 7.81 13.55
N ASP A 229 -3.35 6.93 13.87
CA ASP A 229 -3.63 5.65 14.53
C ASP A 229 -4.18 5.77 15.97
N LYS A 230 -4.08 6.98 16.57
CA LYS A 230 -4.64 7.32 17.89
C LYS A 230 -5.95 8.10 17.81
N MET A 231 -6.46 8.35 16.62
CA MET A 231 -7.74 9.02 16.43
C MET A 231 -8.88 7.99 16.41
N ALA A 232 -9.99 8.37 17.01
CA ALA A 232 -11.24 7.65 16.97
C ALA A 232 -12.35 8.59 16.53
N ASP A 233 -13.37 8.06 15.86
CA ASP A 233 -14.57 8.77 15.42
C ASP A 233 -14.28 10.08 14.66
N VAL A 234 -13.41 9.97 13.64
CA VAL A 234 -13.04 11.10 12.78
C VAL A 234 -14.20 11.45 11.86
N SER A 235 -14.60 12.71 11.85
CA SER A 235 -15.64 13.23 10.96
C SER A 235 -15.31 14.63 10.45
N VAL A 236 -15.70 14.91 9.21
CA VAL A 236 -15.57 16.23 8.60
C VAL A 236 -16.65 17.15 9.18
N VAL A 237 -16.25 18.36 9.55
CA VAL A 237 -17.14 19.45 9.93
C VAL A 237 -16.99 20.51 8.84
N TYR A 238 -18.03 20.74 8.07
CA TYR A 238 -18.00 21.62 6.91
C TYR A 238 -17.95 23.12 7.31
N GLU A 239 -17.05 23.41 8.24
CA GLU A 239 -16.67 24.76 8.66
C GLU A 239 -15.30 25.09 8.05
N LYS A 240 -15.08 26.36 7.73
CA LYS A 240 -13.84 26.82 7.09
C LYS A 240 -12.64 26.61 8.01
N ARG A 241 -11.51 26.17 7.42
CA ARG A 241 -10.25 26.00 8.15
C ARG A 241 -9.75 27.31 8.75
N GLU A 242 -9.17 27.21 9.93
CA GLU A 242 -8.49 28.28 10.66
C GLU A 242 -6.98 28.01 10.73
N GLY A 243 -6.18 28.99 11.20
CA GLY A 243 -4.76 28.84 11.43
C GLY A 243 -3.90 28.86 10.15
N LYS A 244 -4.34 29.53 9.08
CA LYS A 244 -3.58 29.64 7.83
C LYS A 244 -2.27 30.39 8.02
N GLU A 245 -2.27 31.45 8.81
CA GLU A 245 -1.06 32.25 9.05
C GLU A 245 -0.03 31.47 9.85
N GLU A 246 -0.46 30.73 10.87
CA GLU A 246 0.39 29.88 11.70
C GLU A 246 1.02 28.77 10.86
N PHE A 247 0.23 28.12 10.01
CA PHE A 247 0.71 27.08 9.10
C PHE A 247 1.66 27.65 8.03
N SER A 248 1.38 28.82 7.48
CA SER A 248 2.21 29.43 6.43
C SER A 248 3.61 29.82 6.92
N LYS A 249 3.77 30.04 8.22
CA LYS A 249 5.09 30.28 8.85
C LYS A 249 5.93 29.01 8.89
N MET A 250 5.31 27.85 8.66
CA MET A 250 5.99 26.54 8.65
C MET A 250 6.34 26.17 7.20
N GLN A 251 7.64 26.13 6.88
CA GLN A 251 8.10 25.58 5.60
C GLN A 251 8.02 24.06 5.64
N MET A 252 6.94 23.47 5.13
CA MET A 252 6.62 22.04 5.28
C MET A 252 7.75 21.10 4.79
N SER A 253 8.40 21.39 3.67
CA SER A 253 9.49 20.58 3.14
C SER A 253 10.71 20.53 4.07
N GLU A 254 11.01 21.64 4.73
CA GLU A 254 12.05 21.71 5.74
C GLU A 254 11.59 21.17 7.09
N TYR A 255 10.29 21.30 7.37
CA TYR A 255 9.69 20.92 8.65
C TYR A 255 9.71 19.41 8.85
N THR A 256 9.26 18.62 7.88
CA THR A 256 9.25 17.15 7.96
C THR A 256 10.66 16.56 8.06
N ASN A 257 11.65 17.14 7.36
CA ASN A 257 13.03 16.68 7.41
C ASN A 257 13.74 17.02 8.74
N ARG A 258 13.22 18.00 9.49
CA ARG A 258 13.82 18.48 10.74
C ARG A 258 13.30 17.79 11.98
N LEU A 259 12.12 17.17 11.89
CA LEU A 259 11.49 16.46 13.01
C LEU A 259 11.98 15.01 13.10
N PHE A 260 12.20 14.56 14.32
CA PHE A 260 12.47 13.17 14.64
C PHE A 260 11.18 12.54 15.21
N GLY A 261 10.50 11.68 14.43
CA GLY A 261 9.25 11.04 14.81
C GLY A 261 8.11 12.02 15.08
N MET A 262 8.10 13.19 14.39
CA MET A 262 7.12 14.27 14.57
C MET A 262 7.01 14.77 16.04
N PHE A 263 8.09 14.62 16.81
CA PHE A 263 8.20 15.21 18.14
C PHE A 263 8.71 16.63 18.03
N ASP A 264 8.01 17.54 18.68
CA ASP A 264 8.38 18.93 18.78
C ASP A 264 9.59 19.11 19.70
N GLY A 265 10.47 20.03 19.36
CA GLY A 265 11.65 20.40 20.14
C GLY A 265 12.20 21.73 19.62
N ASN A 266 13.14 22.32 20.33
CA ASN A 266 13.77 23.55 19.88
C ASN A 266 14.53 23.32 18.56
N LEU A 267 14.24 24.14 17.57
CA LEU A 267 14.90 24.08 16.26
C LEU A 267 16.30 24.69 16.36
N GLU A 268 17.32 23.85 16.26
CA GLU A 268 18.71 24.22 16.40
C GLU A 268 19.56 23.77 15.22
N THR A 269 20.62 24.50 14.94
CA THR A 269 21.69 24.05 14.03
C THR A 269 22.73 23.28 14.83
N VAL A 270 22.69 21.95 14.68
CA VAL A 270 23.59 21.05 15.39
C VAL A 270 24.79 20.70 14.51
N THR A 271 25.98 20.77 15.06
CA THR A 271 27.22 20.28 14.43
C THR A 271 27.55 18.92 15.05
N LEU A 272 27.64 17.91 14.21
CA LEU A 272 28.05 16.56 14.61
C LEU A 272 29.49 16.32 14.14
N LEU A 273 30.32 15.75 15.02
CA LEU A 273 31.60 15.13 14.67
C LEU A 273 31.35 13.62 14.55
N CYS A 274 31.67 13.06 13.40
CA CYS A 274 31.37 11.69 13.05
C CYS A 274 32.65 10.97 12.60
N GLU A 275 32.81 9.71 13.01
CA GLU A 275 33.78 8.81 12.40
C GLU A 275 33.31 8.41 10.98
N ASN A 276 34.26 8.12 10.06
CA ASN A 276 33.98 7.86 8.66
C ASN A 276 32.97 6.72 8.44
N HIS A 277 32.92 5.71 9.31
CA HIS A 277 31.99 4.61 9.20
C HIS A 277 30.52 5.03 9.42
N ALA A 278 30.27 6.15 10.10
CA ALA A 278 28.94 6.68 10.33
C ALA A 278 28.35 7.41 9.10
N ALA A 279 29.14 7.61 8.03
CA ALA A 279 28.71 8.40 6.88
C ALA A 279 27.40 7.87 6.25
N ASN A 280 27.26 6.56 6.12
CA ASN A 280 26.04 5.96 5.55
C ASN A 280 24.79 6.34 6.38
N VAL A 281 24.86 6.19 7.70
CA VAL A 281 23.73 6.49 8.60
C VAL A 281 23.33 7.96 8.56
N ILE A 282 24.34 8.85 8.44
CA ILE A 282 24.13 10.29 8.32
C ILE A 282 23.51 10.65 6.97
N ILE A 283 24.02 10.07 5.87
CA ILE A 283 23.49 10.30 4.52
C ILE A 283 22.08 9.72 4.38
N ASP A 284 21.83 8.51 4.88
CA ASP A 284 20.51 7.87 4.86
C ASP A 284 19.46 8.73 5.58
N ARG A 285 19.86 9.43 6.63
CA ARG A 285 18.94 10.27 7.41
C ARG A 285 18.72 11.66 6.84
N PHE A 286 19.79 12.31 6.37
CA PHE A 286 19.74 13.72 6.00
C PHE A 286 19.87 13.96 4.49
N GLY A 287 20.11 12.91 3.71
CA GLY A 287 20.31 13.00 2.26
C GLY A 287 21.76 13.33 1.88
N THR A 288 22.03 13.32 0.58
CA THR A 288 23.35 13.60 0.00
C THR A 288 23.67 15.09 -0.10
N ASP A 289 22.68 15.97 0.01
CA ASP A 289 22.83 17.42 -0.22
C ASP A 289 23.36 18.17 1.01
N ILE A 290 23.62 17.45 2.12
CA ILE A 290 24.21 18.05 3.32
C ILE A 290 25.71 18.25 3.15
N PRO A 291 26.30 19.40 3.61
CA PRO A 291 27.72 19.64 3.56
C PRO A 291 28.46 18.74 4.56
N LEU A 292 29.20 17.76 4.06
CA LEU A 292 30.14 16.94 4.82
C LEU A 292 31.53 17.54 4.69
N MET A 293 32.12 17.87 5.81
CA MET A 293 33.49 18.46 5.84
C MET A 293 34.44 17.48 6.53
N LYS A 294 35.43 16.97 5.79
CA LYS A 294 36.50 16.16 6.40
C LYS A 294 37.29 17.01 7.42
N THR A 295 37.40 16.50 8.63
CA THR A 295 38.17 17.12 9.72
C THR A 295 39.58 16.56 9.80
N ASP A 296 39.72 15.25 9.62
CA ASP A 296 40.99 14.51 9.56
C ASP A 296 40.86 13.22 8.74
N ALA A 297 41.79 12.29 8.86
CA ALA A 297 41.77 11.03 8.11
C ALA A 297 40.62 10.07 8.54
N GLU A 298 40.17 10.21 9.77
CA GLU A 298 39.18 9.27 10.37
C GLU A 298 37.80 9.90 10.63
N HIS A 299 37.73 11.26 10.62
CA HIS A 299 36.54 11.99 11.01
C HIS A 299 36.06 13.00 9.96
N PHE A 300 34.80 13.29 10.00
CA PHE A 300 34.14 14.39 9.29
C PHE A 300 33.17 15.13 10.21
N THR A 301 32.87 16.37 9.88
CA THR A 301 31.81 17.15 10.52
C THR A 301 30.67 17.39 9.57
N VAL A 302 29.46 17.47 10.13
CA VAL A 302 28.24 17.83 9.41
C VAL A 302 27.40 18.80 10.23
N ARG A 303 26.82 19.80 9.56
CA ARG A 303 25.88 20.73 10.16
C ARG A 303 24.47 20.42 9.68
N VAL A 304 23.60 20.13 10.63
CA VAL A 304 22.19 19.80 10.36
C VAL A 304 21.28 20.70 11.18
N ARG A 305 20.22 21.18 10.58
CA ARG A 305 19.20 21.95 11.28
C ARG A 305 18.07 21.01 11.68
N VAL A 306 17.94 20.73 12.96
CA VAL A 306 17.02 19.72 13.50
C VAL A 306 16.25 20.24 14.71
N SER A 307 15.09 19.66 14.95
CA SER A 307 14.36 19.81 16.19
C SER A 307 15.03 18.95 17.27
N VAL A 308 15.69 19.59 18.23
CA VAL A 308 16.40 18.88 19.29
C VAL A 308 15.38 18.32 20.27
N SER A 309 15.05 17.06 20.09
CA SER A 309 14.11 16.30 20.89
C SER A 309 14.79 15.12 21.58
N LYS A 310 14.11 14.51 22.56
CA LYS A 310 14.62 13.29 23.22
C LYS A 310 14.88 12.17 22.20
N LEU A 311 14.09 12.11 21.13
CA LEU A 311 14.26 11.10 20.08
C LEU A 311 15.48 11.36 19.23
N PHE A 312 15.76 12.62 18.86
CA PHE A 312 16.98 13.00 18.16
C PHE A 312 18.23 12.63 18.98
N LEU A 313 18.23 12.95 20.27
CA LEU A 313 19.35 12.60 21.16
C LEU A 313 19.52 11.08 21.31
N SER A 314 18.43 10.35 21.47
CA SER A 314 18.48 8.89 21.52
C SER A 314 19.02 8.30 20.23
N TRP A 315 18.68 8.88 19.07
CA TRP A 315 19.20 8.47 17.78
C TRP A 315 20.70 8.70 17.68
N ILE A 316 21.19 9.88 18.07
CA ILE A 316 22.64 10.18 18.11
C ILE A 316 23.39 9.21 19.05
N MET A 317 22.83 8.97 20.25
CA MET A 317 23.45 8.06 21.21
C MET A 317 23.52 6.60 20.71
N ALA A 318 22.64 6.21 19.82
CA ALA A 318 22.62 4.87 19.23
C ALA A 318 23.68 4.66 18.13
N ILE A 319 24.32 5.74 17.64
CA ILE A 319 25.31 5.66 16.56
C ILE A 319 26.73 5.74 17.16
N PRO A 320 27.50 4.66 17.12
CA PRO A 320 28.89 4.70 17.56
C PRO A 320 29.72 5.75 16.75
N GLY A 321 30.63 6.44 17.41
CA GLY A 321 31.50 7.40 16.75
C GLY A 321 30.85 8.71 16.30
N VAL A 322 29.64 9.03 16.79
CA VAL A 322 28.98 10.31 16.54
C VAL A 322 28.87 11.11 17.84
N LYS A 323 29.27 12.38 17.80
CA LYS A 323 29.20 13.30 18.93
C LYS A 323 28.64 14.67 18.50
N ILE A 324 27.82 15.28 19.35
CA ILE A 324 27.41 16.67 19.19
C ILE A 324 28.54 17.58 19.67
N VAL A 325 29.04 18.46 18.82
CA VAL A 325 30.11 19.39 19.14
C VAL A 325 29.65 20.84 19.23
N ALA A 326 28.49 21.17 18.66
CA ALA A 326 27.85 22.47 18.80
C ALA A 326 26.34 22.37 18.48
N PRO A 327 25.45 23.16 19.15
CA PRO A 327 25.75 23.91 20.39
C PRO A 327 26.03 22.96 21.56
N GLU A 328 26.53 23.50 22.68
CA GLU A 328 26.68 22.73 23.90
C GLU A 328 25.30 22.42 24.47
N LEU A 329 24.80 21.22 24.20
CA LEU A 329 23.48 20.78 24.64
C LEU A 329 23.58 20.16 26.03
N SER A 330 23.07 20.87 27.03
CA SER A 330 22.91 20.29 28.36
C SER A 330 21.74 19.33 28.37
N LEU A 331 21.98 18.06 28.73
CA LEU A 331 20.94 17.06 28.90
C LEU A 331 19.88 17.46 29.94
N ILE A 332 20.16 18.41 30.81
CA ILE A 332 19.28 18.92 31.86
C ILE A 332 18.13 19.75 31.27
N HIS A 333 18.34 20.49 30.18
CA HIS A 333 17.28 21.30 29.55
C HIS A 333 16.27 20.49 28.71
N ILE A 334 16.49 19.18 28.55
CA ILE A 334 15.63 18.29 27.75
C ILE A 334 14.66 17.51 28.63
N SER A 335 14.84 17.56 29.95
CA SER A 335 14.02 16.82 30.93
C SER A 335 12.85 17.62 31.50
N GLU A 336 12.70 18.90 31.21
CA GLU A 336 11.53 19.69 31.62
C GLU A 336 10.39 19.56 30.60
N PRO A 337 9.13 19.36 31.10
CA PRO A 337 7.96 19.07 30.26
C PRO A 337 7.46 20.26 29.43
#